data_22b9a32563a8b1c58f58e1b39354df96
#
_entry.id   22b9a32563a8b1c58f58e1b39354df96
#
_cell.length_a   1.000
_cell.length_b   1.000
_cell.length_c   1.000
_cell.angle_alpha   90.00
_cell.angle_beta   90.00
_cell.angle_gamma   90.00
#
_symmetry.space_group_name_H-M   'P 1'
#
loop_
_entity.id
_entity.type
_entity.pdbx_description
1 polymer ?
#
loop_
_entity_poly.entity_id
_entity_poly.type
_entity_poly.pdbx_seq_one_letter_code
_entity_poly.pdbx_strand_id
1 'polypeptide(L)'
;MKDIHELPLFPLGTVLFPGGVLPLRIFEPRYLDMIANCMRDSSPFGVVLLRRGGEVLKDSHTSEVEFHDVGTEARVFDFSQTEKGILAVVASGERRFVVERAESASDGLMIGHVSLLADECDSEITEEHGELLKVLIELMKHPLVQELKLDVDLTKAQSVSYRLSDLLPVAPEEKQKLLEIDSAEERLSRLRKIIDKFHN
;
A
#
# COMPACT_ATOMS: atom_id res chain seq x y z
N MET A 1 -17.06 18.03 8.85
CA MET A 1 -15.82 17.87 9.65
C MET A 1 -15.17 16.61 9.13
N LYS A 2 -13.85 16.63 8.82
CA LYS A 2 -13.12 15.39 8.53
C LYS A 2 -13.10 14.53 9.79
N ASP A 3 -13.43 13.26 9.65
CA ASP A 3 -13.33 12.29 10.75
C ASP A 3 -11.87 11.87 10.88
N ILE A 4 -11.16 12.42 11.86
CA ILE A 4 -9.74 12.17 12.10
C ILE A 4 -9.61 11.15 13.23
N HIS A 5 -8.86 10.08 12.98
CA HIS A 5 -8.56 9.05 13.97
C HIS A 5 -7.06 8.75 14.02
N GLU A 6 -6.62 8.12 15.10
CA GLU A 6 -5.24 7.67 15.27
C GLU A 6 -5.03 6.35 14.54
N LEU A 7 -3.89 6.25 13.86
CA LEU A 7 -3.47 5.05 13.13
C LEU A 7 -1.96 4.85 13.32
N PRO A 8 -1.51 3.69 13.82
CA PRO A 8 -0.09 3.38 13.84
C PRO A 8 0.43 3.25 12.42
N LEU A 9 1.55 3.91 12.12
CA LEU A 9 2.12 3.95 10.78
C LEU A 9 3.32 3.03 10.63
N PHE A 10 3.38 2.38 9.48
CA PHE A 10 4.50 1.59 9.04
C PHE A 10 5.11 2.21 7.76
N PRO A 11 6.10 3.09 7.89
CA PRO A 11 6.82 3.65 6.75
C PRO A 11 7.66 2.58 6.06
N LEU A 12 7.46 2.40 4.75
CA LEU A 12 8.11 1.36 3.95
C LEU A 12 8.68 1.95 2.65
N GLY A 13 9.63 1.28 2.04
CA GLY A 13 10.16 1.61 0.70
C GLY A 13 9.25 1.15 -0.45
N THR A 14 8.02 0.73 -0.16
CA THR A 14 7.04 0.29 -1.14
C THR A 14 5.68 0.91 -0.90
N VAL A 15 4.83 0.92 -1.93
CA VAL A 15 3.46 1.43 -1.89
C VAL A 15 2.49 0.26 -1.82
N LEU A 16 1.54 0.32 -0.90
CA LEU A 16 0.41 -0.60 -0.83
C LEU A 16 -0.81 0.05 -1.47
N PHE A 17 -1.46 -0.66 -2.39
CA PHE A 17 -2.73 -0.23 -3.00
C PHE A 17 -3.92 -0.91 -2.33
N PRO A 18 -5.12 -0.30 -2.37
CA PRO A 18 -6.37 -0.97 -1.97
C PRO A 18 -6.53 -2.32 -2.67
N GLY A 19 -6.90 -3.36 -1.91
CA GLY A 19 -6.97 -4.75 -2.38
C GLY A 19 -5.61 -5.39 -2.71
N GLY A 20 -4.46 -4.71 -2.49
CA GLY A 20 -3.11 -5.24 -2.61
C GLY A 20 -2.77 -6.19 -1.48
N VAL A 21 -1.81 -7.06 -1.73
CA VAL A 21 -1.29 -8.01 -0.73
C VAL A 21 0.17 -7.69 -0.46
N LEU A 22 0.50 -7.50 0.82
CA LEU A 22 1.82 -7.10 1.28
C LEU A 22 2.39 -8.15 2.25
N PRO A 23 3.31 -9.02 1.80
CA PRO A 23 4.06 -9.89 2.69
C PRO A 23 5.16 -9.10 3.41
N LEU A 24 5.20 -9.19 4.72
CA LEU A 24 6.14 -8.50 5.60
C LEU A 24 6.92 -9.48 6.47
N ARG A 25 8.19 -9.14 6.73
CA ARG A 25 9.03 -9.82 7.73
C ARG A 25 9.39 -8.82 8.81
N ILE A 26 8.85 -9.03 10.00
CA ILE A 26 8.94 -8.06 11.09
C ILE A 26 9.90 -8.59 12.14
N PHE A 27 10.86 -7.75 12.53
CA PHE A 27 11.90 -8.07 13.50
C PHE A 27 12.15 -6.93 14.51
N GLU A 28 11.69 -5.70 14.21
CA GLU A 28 11.83 -4.58 15.15
C GLU A 28 10.75 -4.65 16.24
N PRO A 29 11.12 -4.50 17.54
CA PRO A 29 10.18 -4.61 18.66
C PRO A 29 8.93 -3.75 18.50
N ARG A 30 9.09 -2.48 18.13
CA ARG A 30 7.95 -1.53 17.95
C ARG A 30 6.92 -2.02 16.94
N TYR A 31 7.36 -2.65 15.83
CA TYR A 31 6.44 -3.18 14.82
C TYR A 31 5.89 -4.55 15.21
N LEU A 32 6.64 -5.36 15.97
CA LEU A 32 6.11 -6.60 16.56
C LEU A 32 4.95 -6.30 17.51
N ASP A 33 5.12 -5.31 18.40
CA ASP A 33 4.09 -4.87 19.34
C ASP A 33 2.90 -4.24 18.61
N MET A 34 3.15 -3.40 17.60
CA MET A 34 2.11 -2.84 16.74
C MET A 34 1.24 -3.92 16.11
N ILE A 35 1.86 -4.90 15.43
CA ILE A 35 1.13 -6.00 14.76
C ILE A 35 0.38 -6.85 15.78
N ALA A 36 0.97 -7.18 16.93
CA ALA A 36 0.30 -7.94 17.98
C ALA A 36 -0.95 -7.20 18.49
N ASN A 37 -0.88 -5.88 18.66
CA ASN A 37 -2.01 -5.06 19.06
C ASN A 37 -3.08 -5.03 17.94
N CYS A 38 -2.68 -4.77 16.69
CA CYS A 38 -3.60 -4.76 15.55
C CYS A 38 -4.35 -6.10 15.39
N MET A 39 -3.66 -7.21 15.55
CA MET A 39 -4.29 -8.54 15.47
C MET A 39 -5.26 -8.79 16.62
N ARG A 40 -4.89 -8.42 17.87
CA ARG A 40 -5.75 -8.61 19.05
C ARG A 40 -7.03 -7.78 18.93
N ASP A 41 -6.91 -6.55 18.47
CA ASP A 41 -8.00 -5.57 18.46
C ASP A 41 -8.75 -5.56 17.10
N SER A 42 -8.33 -6.40 16.15
CA SER A 42 -8.84 -6.45 14.78
C SER A 42 -8.82 -5.06 14.11
N SER A 43 -7.79 -4.26 14.42
CA SER A 43 -7.60 -2.91 13.91
C SER A 43 -6.60 -2.87 12.76
N PRO A 44 -6.70 -1.89 11.84
CA PRO A 44 -5.70 -1.69 10.79
C PRO A 44 -4.45 -0.97 11.33
N PHE A 45 -3.41 -0.96 10.49
CA PHE A 45 -2.27 -0.05 10.57
C PHE A 45 -2.11 0.66 9.21
N GLY A 46 -1.39 1.79 9.17
CA GLY A 46 -1.18 2.56 7.95
C GLY A 46 0.15 2.23 7.29
N VAL A 47 0.15 1.92 6.01
CA VAL A 47 1.36 1.83 5.18
C VAL A 47 1.56 3.14 4.44
N VAL A 48 2.74 3.76 4.59
CA VAL A 48 3.13 5.02 3.92
C VAL A 48 4.49 4.86 3.26
N LEU A 49 4.67 5.47 2.08
CA LEU A 49 5.95 5.43 1.38
C LEU A 49 6.98 6.36 2.04
N LEU A 50 8.15 5.84 2.35
CA LEU A 50 9.30 6.62 2.83
C LEU A 50 9.80 7.58 1.74
N ARG A 51 10.05 8.85 2.12
CA ARG A 51 10.81 9.84 1.31
C ARG A 51 12.26 9.88 1.73
N ARG A 52 12.52 9.90 3.04
CA ARG A 52 13.84 9.90 3.65
C ARG A 52 13.83 9.11 4.95
N GLY A 53 14.99 8.58 5.32
CA GLY A 53 15.17 7.75 6.50
C GLY A 53 15.30 6.28 6.12
N GLY A 54 15.38 5.42 7.12
CA GLY A 54 15.45 3.95 6.93
C GLY A 54 14.20 3.29 7.45
N GLU A 55 13.83 2.19 6.87
CA GLU A 55 12.80 1.30 7.44
C GLU A 55 13.20 0.79 8.82
N VAL A 56 14.51 0.77 9.09
CA VAL A 56 15.14 0.31 10.34
C VAL A 56 15.82 1.48 11.02
N LEU A 57 15.55 1.70 12.31
CA LEU A 57 16.27 2.68 13.11
C LEU A 57 17.75 2.24 13.27
N LYS A 58 18.65 2.99 12.67
CA LYS A 58 20.08 2.89 12.89
C LYS A 58 20.48 3.93 13.93
N ASP A 59 20.63 3.48 15.19
CA ASP A 59 21.08 4.26 16.34
C ASP A 59 20.22 5.45 16.83
N SER A 60 20.31 5.72 18.11
CA SER A 60 19.49 6.55 18.98
C SER A 60 19.60 8.08 18.78
N HIS A 61 19.87 8.57 17.57
CA HIS A 61 19.80 9.99 17.23
C HIS A 61 18.81 10.19 16.08
N THR A 62 17.62 10.61 16.42
CA THR A 62 16.53 11.21 15.63
C THR A 62 16.87 11.50 14.16
N SER A 63 16.91 10.46 13.32
CA SER A 63 16.69 10.67 11.90
C SER A 63 15.20 10.94 11.74
N GLU A 64 14.82 12.16 11.41
CA GLU A 64 13.46 12.47 11.05
C GLU A 64 13.02 11.53 9.92
N VAL A 65 12.06 10.67 10.23
CA VAL A 65 11.46 9.78 9.22
C VAL A 65 10.49 10.63 8.41
N GLU A 66 10.84 10.91 7.16
CA GLU A 66 9.95 11.60 6.24
C GLU A 66 9.24 10.58 5.35
N PHE A 67 7.94 10.69 5.23
CA PHE A 67 7.10 9.83 4.38
C PHE A 67 6.08 10.65 3.60
N HIS A 68 5.41 10.03 2.64
CA HIS A 68 4.32 10.64 1.89
C HIS A 68 3.05 10.68 2.72
N ASP A 69 2.26 11.75 2.54
CA ASP A 69 1.06 11.97 3.36
C ASP A 69 -0.08 11.01 3.00
N VAL A 70 -0.16 10.55 1.75
CA VAL A 70 -1.17 9.57 1.34
C VAL A 70 -0.62 8.17 1.52
N GLY A 71 -1.39 7.34 2.23
CA GLY A 71 -1.10 5.93 2.48
C GLY A 71 -2.34 5.05 2.34
N THR A 72 -2.17 3.79 2.68
CA THR A 72 -3.24 2.78 2.65
C THR A 72 -3.33 2.06 3.99
N GLU A 73 -4.54 1.97 4.56
CA GLU A 73 -4.83 1.10 5.69
C GLU A 73 -4.53 -0.34 5.30
N ALA A 74 -3.87 -1.06 6.20
CA ALA A 74 -3.49 -2.45 6.01
C ALA A 74 -4.03 -3.30 7.16
N ARG A 75 -4.58 -4.45 6.83
CA ARG A 75 -5.07 -5.43 7.81
C ARG A 75 -4.36 -6.76 7.65
N VAL A 76 -3.85 -7.28 8.76
CA VAL A 76 -3.24 -8.62 8.78
C VAL A 76 -4.33 -9.67 8.61
N PHE A 77 -4.16 -10.58 7.66
CA PHE A 77 -5.07 -11.70 7.44
C PHE A 77 -4.38 -13.08 7.52
N ASP A 78 -3.05 -13.11 7.45
CA ASP A 78 -2.28 -14.34 7.64
C ASP A 78 -0.97 -14.04 8.35
N PHE A 79 -0.47 -14.98 9.15
CA PHE A 79 0.80 -14.85 9.84
C PHE A 79 1.45 -16.20 10.12
N SER A 80 2.77 -16.21 10.18
CA SER A 80 3.56 -17.35 10.58
C SER A 80 4.82 -16.91 11.32
N GLN A 81 5.31 -17.75 12.22
CA GLN A 81 6.58 -17.51 12.90
C GLN A 81 7.66 -18.37 12.26
N THR A 82 8.77 -17.76 11.85
CA THR A 82 9.91 -18.50 11.33
C THR A 82 10.73 -19.12 12.48
N GLU A 83 11.54 -20.14 12.17
CA GLU A 83 12.41 -20.80 13.15
C GLU A 83 13.39 -19.86 13.88
N LYS A 84 13.65 -18.68 13.31
CA LYS A 84 14.53 -17.63 13.88
C LYS A 84 13.79 -16.58 14.70
N GLY A 85 12.50 -16.80 15.00
CA GLY A 85 11.69 -15.84 15.76
C GLY A 85 11.26 -14.58 14.98
N ILE A 86 11.50 -14.56 13.66
CA ILE A 86 10.99 -13.48 12.80
C ILE A 86 9.51 -13.73 12.54
N LEU A 87 8.68 -12.71 12.77
CA LEU A 87 7.26 -12.75 12.44
C LEU A 87 7.08 -12.43 10.96
N ALA A 88 6.56 -13.41 10.21
CA ALA A 88 6.09 -13.20 8.86
C ALA A 88 4.58 -12.97 8.89
N VAL A 89 4.12 -11.85 8.32
CA VAL A 89 2.71 -11.52 8.19
C VAL A 89 2.36 -11.22 6.75
N VAL A 90 1.11 -11.44 6.40
CA VAL A 90 0.54 -11.03 5.13
C VAL A 90 -0.61 -10.06 5.43
N ALA A 91 -0.50 -8.85 4.92
CA ALA A 91 -1.51 -7.82 5.08
C ALA A 91 -2.20 -7.50 3.75
N SER A 92 -3.48 -7.17 3.80
CA SER A 92 -4.25 -6.64 2.67
C SER A 92 -4.42 -5.13 2.80
N GLY A 93 -4.30 -4.41 1.69
CA GLY A 93 -4.65 -3.01 1.61
C GLY A 93 -6.17 -2.80 1.61
N GLU A 94 -6.63 -1.89 2.44
CA GLU A 94 -8.05 -1.52 2.55
C GLU A 94 -8.29 -0.15 1.91
N ARG A 95 -8.52 0.88 2.72
CA ARG A 95 -8.86 2.24 2.25
C ARG A 95 -7.63 3.13 2.23
N ARG A 96 -7.64 4.10 1.32
CA ARG A 96 -6.65 5.17 1.31
C ARG A 96 -6.95 6.18 2.42
N PHE A 97 -5.89 6.77 2.96
CA PHE A 97 -5.98 7.85 3.94
C PHE A 97 -4.98 8.96 3.62
N VAL A 98 -5.20 10.13 4.23
CA VAL A 98 -4.21 11.20 4.28
C VAL A 98 -3.78 11.44 5.72
N VAL A 99 -2.49 11.60 5.95
CA VAL A 99 -1.92 11.97 7.25
C VAL A 99 -2.04 13.48 7.41
N GLU A 100 -2.85 13.93 8.36
CA GLU A 100 -3.02 15.35 8.70
C GLU A 100 -1.87 15.83 9.61
N ARG A 101 -1.41 14.96 10.49
CA ARG A 101 -0.20 15.12 11.34
C ARG A 101 0.31 13.76 11.81
N ALA A 102 1.56 13.70 12.21
CA ALA A 102 2.13 12.50 12.81
C ALA A 102 3.05 12.87 13.99
N GLU A 103 3.16 11.95 14.93
CA GLU A 103 4.05 12.08 16.09
C GLU A 103 4.75 10.74 16.36
N SER A 104 5.92 10.80 16.97
CA SER A 104 6.66 9.61 17.36
C SER A 104 6.33 9.23 18.80
N ALA A 105 5.90 8.00 19.02
CA ALA A 105 5.73 7.44 20.35
C ALA A 105 7.09 7.21 21.05
N SER A 106 7.06 6.90 22.34
CA SER A 106 8.28 6.73 23.15
C SER A 106 9.17 5.57 22.71
N ASP A 107 8.62 4.57 22.03
CA ASP A 107 9.31 3.43 21.42
C ASP A 107 9.78 3.70 19.99
N GLY A 108 9.50 4.90 19.46
CA GLY A 108 9.81 5.30 18.08
C GLY A 108 8.79 4.86 17.04
N LEU A 109 7.64 4.29 17.45
CA LEU A 109 6.54 4.03 16.54
C LEU A 109 5.90 5.36 16.10
N MET A 110 5.66 5.51 14.79
CA MET A 110 4.95 6.67 14.28
C MET A 110 3.44 6.49 14.44
N ILE A 111 2.77 7.46 15.03
CA ILE A 111 1.31 7.53 15.15
C ILE A 111 0.82 8.67 14.27
N GLY A 112 0.03 8.33 13.26
CA GLY A 112 -0.62 9.29 12.37
C GLY A 112 -2.01 9.67 12.87
N HIS A 113 -2.35 10.94 12.79
CA HIS A 113 -3.73 11.41 12.85
C HIS A 113 -4.21 11.53 11.42
N VAL A 114 -5.04 10.60 11.00
CA VAL A 114 -5.38 10.39 9.60
C VAL A 114 -6.85 10.65 9.33
N SER A 115 -7.16 11.09 8.11
CA SER A 115 -8.52 11.12 7.59
C SER A 115 -8.62 10.19 6.38
N LEU A 116 -9.68 9.38 6.34
CA LEU A 116 -9.91 8.50 5.21
C LEU A 116 -10.24 9.32 3.96
N LEU A 117 -9.67 8.93 2.85
CA LEU A 117 -10.08 9.44 1.55
C LEU A 117 -11.43 8.84 1.15
N ALA A 118 -12.24 9.62 0.46
CA ALA A 118 -13.51 9.14 -0.05
C ALA A 118 -13.31 7.96 -1.01
N ASP A 119 -14.28 7.05 -1.01
CA ASP A 119 -14.31 5.99 -2.01
C ASP A 119 -14.42 6.61 -3.40
N GLU A 120 -13.64 6.08 -4.33
CA GLU A 120 -13.68 6.51 -5.71
C GLU A 120 -15.00 6.12 -6.36
N CYS A 121 -15.52 6.98 -7.24
CA CYS A 121 -16.62 6.61 -8.10
C CYS A 121 -16.13 5.51 -9.05
N ASP A 122 -16.63 4.30 -8.89
CA ASP A 122 -16.21 3.17 -9.70
C ASP A 122 -16.98 3.15 -11.03
N SER A 123 -16.27 2.93 -12.13
CA SER A 123 -16.80 2.80 -13.47
C SER A 123 -16.50 1.41 -14.03
N GLU A 124 -17.24 1.02 -15.08
CA GLU A 124 -16.96 -0.23 -15.76
C GLU A 124 -15.82 -0.05 -16.77
N ILE A 125 -15.05 -1.12 -16.95
CA ILE A 125 -14.05 -1.20 -18.00
C ILE A 125 -14.73 -1.18 -19.37
N THR A 126 -14.23 -0.34 -20.28
CA THR A 126 -14.73 -0.21 -21.64
C THR A 126 -13.73 -0.79 -22.65
N GLU A 127 -14.12 -0.87 -23.93
CA GLU A 127 -13.24 -1.32 -25.01
C GLU A 127 -11.94 -0.50 -25.13
N GLU A 128 -12.01 0.78 -24.76
CA GLU A 128 -10.84 1.67 -24.75
C GLU A 128 -9.72 1.22 -23.80
N HIS A 129 -10.08 0.45 -22.77
CA HIS A 129 -9.15 -0.09 -21.77
C HIS A 129 -8.58 -1.47 -22.15
N GLY A 130 -8.93 -2.00 -23.34
CA GLY A 130 -8.59 -3.36 -23.75
C GLY A 130 -7.10 -3.69 -23.75
N GLU A 131 -6.24 -2.71 -24.08
CA GLU A 131 -4.76 -2.90 -24.02
C GLU A 131 -4.27 -3.01 -22.58
N LEU A 132 -4.79 -2.18 -21.68
CA LEU A 132 -4.44 -2.22 -20.25
C LEU A 132 -4.86 -3.55 -19.62
N LEU A 133 -6.06 -4.05 -19.96
CA LEU A 133 -6.52 -5.38 -19.53
C LEU A 133 -5.59 -6.50 -19.99
N LYS A 134 -5.13 -6.47 -21.25
CA LYS A 134 -4.18 -7.46 -21.76
C LYS A 134 -2.89 -7.47 -20.95
N VAL A 135 -2.34 -6.28 -20.68
CA VAL A 135 -1.12 -6.16 -19.85
C VAL A 135 -1.37 -6.72 -18.45
N LEU A 136 -2.49 -6.37 -17.80
CA LEU A 136 -2.81 -6.89 -16.48
C LEU A 136 -2.93 -8.42 -16.48
N ILE A 137 -3.66 -8.99 -17.45
CA ILE A 137 -3.82 -10.43 -17.56
C ILE A 137 -2.46 -11.14 -17.75
N GLU A 138 -1.54 -10.57 -18.55
CA GLU A 138 -0.20 -11.13 -18.71
C GLU A 138 0.63 -11.05 -17.42
N LEU A 139 0.57 -9.93 -16.69
CA LEU A 139 1.24 -9.79 -15.40
C LEU A 139 0.70 -10.79 -14.37
N MET A 140 -0.61 -11.02 -14.34
CA MET A 140 -1.25 -11.99 -13.44
C MET A 140 -0.87 -13.44 -13.71
N LYS A 141 -0.36 -13.79 -14.92
CA LYS A 141 0.13 -15.13 -15.22
C LYS A 141 1.50 -15.41 -14.61
N HIS A 142 2.22 -14.39 -14.17
CA HIS A 142 3.53 -14.58 -13.58
C HIS A 142 3.43 -15.40 -12.28
N PRO A 143 4.27 -16.45 -12.09
CA PRO A 143 4.16 -17.35 -10.93
C PRO A 143 4.17 -16.63 -9.58
N LEU A 144 5.04 -15.64 -9.38
CA LEU A 144 5.09 -14.86 -8.14
C LEU A 144 3.81 -14.06 -7.87
N VAL A 145 3.12 -13.62 -8.92
CA VAL A 145 1.84 -12.89 -8.78
C VAL A 145 0.71 -13.88 -8.44
N GLN A 146 0.75 -15.08 -9.02
CA GLN A 146 -0.23 -16.14 -8.70
C GLN A 146 -0.14 -16.58 -7.23
N GLU A 147 1.06 -16.58 -6.64
CA GLU A 147 1.25 -16.89 -5.22
C GLU A 147 0.56 -15.88 -4.30
N LEU A 148 0.39 -14.63 -4.73
CA LEU A 148 -0.30 -13.59 -3.96
C LEU A 148 -1.83 -13.80 -3.87
N LYS A 149 -2.40 -14.65 -4.74
CA LYS A 149 -3.85 -14.96 -4.80
C LYS A 149 -4.71 -13.69 -4.80
N LEU A 150 -4.32 -12.72 -5.63
CA LEU A 150 -5.02 -11.44 -5.75
C LEU A 150 -6.46 -11.65 -6.23
N ASP A 151 -7.40 -11.05 -5.55
CA ASP A 151 -8.79 -10.94 -6.02
C ASP A 151 -8.90 -9.70 -6.93
N VAL A 152 -9.28 -9.90 -8.19
CA VAL A 152 -9.31 -8.84 -9.20
C VAL A 152 -10.60 -8.91 -9.99
N ASP A 153 -11.45 -7.90 -9.82
CA ASP A 153 -12.60 -7.71 -10.69
C ASP A 153 -12.16 -6.99 -11.98
N LEU A 154 -12.06 -7.76 -13.06
CA LEU A 154 -11.64 -7.25 -14.37
C LEU A 154 -12.71 -6.40 -15.07
N THR A 155 -13.92 -6.31 -14.52
CA THR A 155 -14.99 -5.48 -15.05
C THR A 155 -14.99 -4.06 -14.49
N LYS A 156 -14.24 -3.82 -13.41
CA LYS A 156 -14.22 -2.59 -12.63
C LYS A 156 -12.93 -1.79 -12.84
N ALA A 157 -13.08 -0.53 -13.22
CA ALA A 157 -11.97 0.37 -13.49
C ALA A 157 -11.07 0.58 -12.27
N GLN A 158 -11.67 0.71 -11.08
CA GLN A 158 -10.95 0.83 -9.82
C GLN A 158 -10.07 -0.39 -9.56
N SER A 159 -10.63 -1.59 -9.63
CA SER A 159 -9.91 -2.86 -9.42
C SER A 159 -8.76 -3.02 -10.40
N VAL A 160 -9.01 -2.83 -11.69
CA VAL A 160 -8.01 -2.94 -12.77
C VAL A 160 -6.90 -1.92 -12.59
N SER A 161 -7.25 -0.65 -12.33
CA SER A 161 -6.25 0.42 -12.20
C SER A 161 -5.34 0.23 -10.98
N TYR A 162 -5.87 -0.19 -9.84
CA TYR A 162 -5.05 -0.49 -8.66
C TYR A 162 -4.14 -1.70 -8.90
N ARG A 163 -4.64 -2.78 -9.51
CA ARG A 163 -3.81 -3.96 -9.79
C ARG A 163 -2.69 -3.67 -10.78
N LEU A 164 -2.97 -2.91 -11.84
CA LEU A 164 -1.92 -2.46 -12.76
C LEU A 164 -0.87 -1.60 -12.05
N SER A 165 -1.31 -0.63 -11.22
CA SER A 165 -0.40 0.22 -10.46
C SER A 165 0.51 -0.58 -9.53
N ASP A 166 -0.03 -1.62 -8.91
CA ASP A 166 0.68 -2.50 -7.99
C ASP A 166 1.71 -3.38 -8.71
N LEU A 167 1.31 -4.00 -9.82
CA LEU A 167 2.11 -5.02 -10.52
C LEU A 167 3.11 -4.45 -11.53
N LEU A 168 2.92 -3.23 -12.04
CA LEU A 168 3.86 -2.63 -12.97
C LEU A 168 5.24 -2.41 -12.32
N PRO A 169 6.35 -2.73 -13.03
CA PRO A 169 7.72 -2.55 -12.53
C PRO A 169 8.18 -1.09 -12.67
N VAL A 170 7.52 -0.20 -11.95
CA VAL A 170 7.87 1.23 -11.90
C VAL A 170 8.40 1.60 -10.51
N ALA A 171 9.12 2.73 -10.44
CA ALA A 171 9.68 3.23 -9.19
C ALA A 171 8.58 3.52 -8.14
N PRO A 172 8.88 3.34 -6.83
CA PRO A 172 7.91 3.60 -5.77
C PRO A 172 7.28 4.98 -5.82
N GLU A 173 8.03 6.00 -6.24
CA GLU A 173 7.55 7.38 -6.37
C GLU A 173 6.49 7.52 -7.49
N GLU A 174 6.61 6.74 -8.57
CA GLU A 174 5.57 6.70 -9.61
C GLU A 174 4.35 5.92 -9.14
N LYS A 175 4.52 4.85 -8.36
CA LYS A 175 3.42 4.15 -7.69
C LYS A 175 2.69 5.07 -6.71
N GLN A 176 3.43 5.87 -5.95
CA GLN A 176 2.85 6.84 -5.03
C GLN A 176 1.96 7.86 -5.75
N LYS A 177 2.42 8.41 -6.87
CA LYS A 177 1.61 9.31 -7.70
C LYS A 177 0.33 8.64 -8.22
N LEU A 178 0.38 7.33 -8.51
CA LEU A 178 -0.81 6.56 -8.92
C LEU A 178 -1.75 6.33 -7.74
N LEU A 179 -1.23 6.12 -6.52
CA LEU A 179 -2.03 5.99 -5.30
C LEU A 179 -2.77 7.30 -4.96
N GLU A 180 -2.14 8.45 -5.21
CA GLU A 180 -2.68 9.78 -4.92
C GLU A 180 -3.78 10.25 -5.88
N ILE A 181 -3.98 9.57 -7.01
CA ILE A 181 -5.05 9.89 -7.97
C ILE A 181 -6.40 9.45 -7.40
N ASP A 182 -7.38 10.36 -7.38
CA ASP A 182 -8.73 10.13 -6.83
C ASP A 182 -9.75 9.56 -7.82
N SER A 183 -9.34 9.29 -9.06
CA SER A 183 -10.20 8.76 -10.11
C SER A 183 -9.58 7.55 -10.79
N ALA A 184 -10.32 6.45 -10.87
CA ALA A 184 -9.90 5.25 -11.58
C ALA A 184 -9.61 5.52 -13.06
N GLU A 185 -10.42 6.35 -13.72
CA GLU A 185 -10.25 6.74 -15.13
C GLU A 185 -8.97 7.56 -15.36
N GLU A 186 -8.70 8.51 -14.46
CA GLU A 186 -7.47 9.29 -14.53
C GLU A 186 -6.24 8.40 -14.30
N ARG A 187 -6.34 7.46 -13.33
CA ARG A 187 -5.28 6.49 -13.06
C ARG A 187 -5.04 5.58 -14.27
N LEU A 188 -6.09 5.06 -14.93
CA LEU A 188 -5.97 4.28 -16.16
C LEU A 188 -5.32 5.08 -17.28
N SER A 189 -5.70 6.34 -17.46
CA SER A 189 -5.09 7.25 -18.45
C SER A 189 -3.59 7.47 -18.16
N ARG A 190 -3.21 7.58 -16.89
CA ARG A 190 -1.80 7.71 -16.49
C ARG A 190 -1.03 6.41 -16.74
N LEU A 191 -1.62 5.26 -16.40
CA LEU A 191 -1.05 3.94 -16.63
C LEU A 191 -0.81 3.68 -18.12
N ARG A 192 -1.72 4.07 -19.00
CA ARG A 192 -1.52 3.99 -20.46
C ARG A 192 -0.25 4.71 -20.88
N LYS A 193 -0.07 5.96 -20.44
CA LYS A 193 1.13 6.77 -20.76
C LYS A 193 2.42 6.14 -20.23
N ILE A 194 2.35 5.42 -19.11
CA ILE A 194 3.49 4.70 -18.55
C ILE A 194 3.82 3.48 -19.42
N ILE A 195 2.80 2.69 -19.79
CA ILE A 195 2.96 1.48 -20.61
C ILE A 195 3.48 1.82 -22.01
N ASP A 196 2.97 2.88 -22.63
CA ASP A 196 3.44 3.33 -23.95
C ASP A 196 4.94 3.64 -23.96
N LYS A 197 5.51 4.09 -22.84
CA LYS A 197 6.95 4.33 -22.71
C LYS A 197 7.79 3.05 -22.64
N PHE A 198 7.23 1.94 -22.26
CA PHE A 198 7.92 0.64 -22.26
C PHE A 198 7.95 0.00 -23.66
N HIS A 199 7.09 0.45 -24.57
CA HIS A 199 7.02 -0.07 -25.94
C HIS A 199 7.83 0.76 -26.95
N ASN A 200 8.35 1.93 -26.55
CA ASN A 200 9.21 2.81 -27.36
C ASN A 200 10.67 2.75 -26.87
#